data_5182f3af820d1e2a9486efbdafa120b7
#
_entry.id   5182f3af820d1e2a9486efbdafa120b7
#
_cell.length_a   1.000
_cell.length_b   1.000
_cell.length_c   1.000
_cell.angle_alpha   90.00
_cell.angle_beta   90.00
_cell.angle_gamma   90.00
#
_symmetry.space_group_name_H-M   'P 1'
#
loop_
_entity.id
_entity.type
_entity.pdbx_description
1 polymer ?
#
loop_
_entity_poly.entity_id
_entity_poly.type
_entity_poly.pdbx_seq_one_letter_code
_entity_poly.pdbx_strand_id
1 'polypeptide(L)'
;MINFRKVELENQKAYKPYMAQQQCRSCECTFANLYLWSRFYAVTATVENGMLLTKSEEGYYLSYGFPMGKPKYLKEAVDALYEYSKEKKRKFQMHNVTPEQFALLEEIYPGRFQIEYRRDYADYVYEAEKLAKLSGKKYHGKKNHTNLSLIHIPSPRDRS
;
A
#
# COMPACT_ATOMS: atom_id res chain seq x y z
N MET A 1 10.82 20.77 6.50
CA MET A 1 11.24 19.36 6.54
C MET A 1 10.04 18.50 6.91
N ILE A 2 9.71 17.47 6.11
CA ILE A 2 8.55 16.59 6.37
C ILE A 2 8.78 15.76 7.64
N ASN A 3 7.80 15.73 8.54
CA ASN A 3 7.90 15.01 9.81
C ASN A 3 7.14 13.66 9.73
N PHE A 4 7.80 12.62 9.26
CA PHE A 4 7.26 11.26 9.25
C PHE A 4 7.23 10.67 10.66
N ARG A 5 6.14 9.99 11.00
CA ARG A 5 5.89 9.36 12.31
C ARG A 5 5.53 7.89 12.15
N LYS A 6 5.70 7.11 13.20
CA LYS A 6 5.15 5.75 13.27
C LYS A 6 3.65 5.76 13.02
N VAL A 7 3.18 4.71 12.39
CA VAL A 7 1.74 4.51 12.17
C VAL A 7 1.16 3.83 13.41
N GLU A 8 0.28 4.54 14.10
CA GLU A 8 -0.40 4.04 15.28
C GLU A 8 -1.90 3.88 14.98
N LEU A 9 -2.61 3.07 15.78
CA LEU A 9 -4.02 2.76 15.55
C LEU A 9 -4.90 4.03 15.58
N GLU A 10 -4.55 4.97 16.41
CA GLU A 10 -5.20 6.28 16.57
C GLU A 10 -5.16 7.12 15.30
N ASN A 11 -4.16 6.90 14.44
CA ASN A 11 -4.04 7.61 13.16
C ASN A 11 -5.14 7.22 12.15
N GLN A 12 -5.90 6.14 12.41
CA GLN A 12 -6.92 5.64 11.49
C GLN A 12 -7.92 6.73 11.07
N LYS A 13 -8.43 7.51 12.04
CA LYS A 13 -9.40 8.57 11.76
C LYS A 13 -8.81 9.67 10.87
N ALA A 14 -7.54 10.00 11.09
CA ALA A 14 -6.84 11.03 10.33
C ALA A 14 -6.47 10.60 8.91
N TYR A 15 -6.12 9.32 8.69
CA TYR A 15 -5.61 8.82 7.42
C TYR A 15 -6.70 8.31 6.48
N LYS A 16 -7.78 7.70 7.01
CA LYS A 16 -8.89 7.16 6.20
C LYS A 16 -9.45 8.13 5.15
N PRO A 17 -9.67 9.43 5.44
CA PRO A 17 -10.21 10.36 4.42
C PRO A 17 -9.32 10.51 3.19
N TYR A 18 -8.00 10.40 3.34
CA TYR A 18 -7.04 10.46 2.22
C TYR A 18 -7.02 9.16 1.43
N MET A 19 -7.03 8.02 2.12
CA MET A 19 -7.09 6.70 1.50
C MET A 19 -8.38 6.49 0.70
N ALA A 20 -9.51 6.95 1.23
CA ALA A 20 -10.82 6.85 0.57
C ALA A 20 -10.91 7.62 -0.76
N GLN A 21 -10.02 8.57 -1.00
CA GLN A 21 -9.95 9.32 -2.27
C GLN A 21 -9.19 8.56 -3.37
N GLN A 22 -8.52 7.46 -3.03
CA GLN A 22 -7.85 6.62 -3.99
C GLN A 22 -8.83 5.61 -4.60
N GLN A 23 -8.99 5.62 -5.91
CA GLN A 23 -9.71 4.58 -6.65
C GLN A 23 -8.77 3.38 -6.91
N CYS A 24 -8.07 2.95 -5.88
CA CYS A 24 -7.08 1.87 -5.96
C CYS A 24 -7.66 0.57 -5.41
N ARG A 25 -7.44 -0.55 -6.11
CA ARG A 25 -7.84 -1.89 -5.67
C ARG A 25 -6.76 -2.63 -4.89
N SER A 26 -5.57 -2.04 -4.77
CA SER A 26 -4.48 -2.63 -3.98
C SER A 26 -4.78 -2.57 -2.49
N CYS A 27 -4.38 -3.60 -1.77
CA CYS A 27 -4.46 -3.64 -0.31
C CYS A 27 -3.60 -2.53 0.34
N GLU A 28 -2.58 -2.04 -0.35
CA GLU A 28 -1.72 -0.93 0.08
C GLU A 28 -2.49 0.37 0.34
N CYS A 29 -3.65 0.55 -0.30
CA CYS A 29 -4.51 1.72 -0.11
C CYS A 29 -5.44 1.59 1.11
N THR A 30 -5.19 0.64 2.02
CA THR A 30 -6.00 0.45 3.23
C THR A 30 -5.22 0.75 4.50
N PHE A 31 -5.92 1.32 5.50
CA PHE A 31 -5.29 1.59 6.79
C PHE A 31 -4.84 0.31 7.52
N ALA A 32 -5.60 -0.77 7.39
CA ALA A 32 -5.25 -2.04 8.01
C ALA A 32 -3.90 -2.56 7.50
N ASN A 33 -3.71 -2.54 6.18
CA ASN A 33 -2.44 -2.94 5.57
C ASN A 33 -1.29 -2.02 6.05
N LEU A 34 -1.46 -0.71 5.93
CA LEU A 34 -0.47 0.26 6.38
C LEU A 34 -0.08 0.05 7.85
N TYR A 35 -1.06 -0.12 8.75
CA TYR A 35 -0.83 -0.31 10.18
C TYR A 35 -0.10 -1.63 10.48
N LEU A 36 -0.57 -2.75 9.90
CA LEU A 36 -0.01 -4.07 10.17
C LEU A 36 1.43 -4.19 9.68
N TRP A 37 1.70 -3.71 8.46
CA TRP A 37 3.02 -3.86 7.83
C TRP A 37 4.02 -2.77 8.24
N SER A 38 3.57 -1.63 8.77
CA SER A 38 4.48 -0.55 9.21
C SER A 38 5.52 -1.01 10.24
N ARG A 39 5.20 -2.04 11.00
CA ARG A 39 6.10 -2.60 12.02
C ARG A 39 7.18 -3.52 11.45
N PHE A 40 6.93 -4.10 10.27
CA PHE A 40 7.85 -5.05 9.63
C PHE A 40 8.75 -4.36 8.60
N TYR A 41 8.24 -3.38 7.89
CA TYR A 41 8.95 -2.73 6.78
C TYR A 41 9.40 -1.30 7.10
N ALA A 42 9.49 -0.93 8.37
CA ALA A 42 9.89 0.40 8.82
C ALA A 42 9.13 1.54 8.10
N VAL A 43 7.83 1.32 7.84
CA VAL A 43 6.98 2.31 7.18
C VAL A 43 6.55 3.37 8.20
N THR A 44 6.73 4.62 7.81
CA THR A 44 6.26 5.80 8.55
C THR A 44 5.33 6.62 7.67
N ALA A 45 4.46 7.42 8.27
CA ALA A 45 3.50 8.21 7.53
C ALA A 45 3.31 9.61 8.14
N THR A 46 2.80 10.52 7.32
CA THR A 46 2.39 11.86 7.76
C THR A 46 1.35 12.43 6.81
N VAL A 47 0.58 13.39 7.28
CA VAL A 47 -0.27 14.22 6.40
C VAL A 47 0.44 15.54 6.20
N GLU A 48 0.79 15.84 4.97
CA GLU A 48 1.53 17.04 4.58
C GLU A 48 1.01 17.51 3.21
N ASN A 49 0.96 18.80 2.98
CA ASN A 49 0.49 19.41 1.71
C ASN A 49 -0.86 18.85 1.24
N GLY A 50 -1.80 18.59 2.16
CA GLY A 50 -3.12 18.06 1.83
C GLY A 50 -3.16 16.61 1.34
N MET A 51 -2.09 15.86 1.53
CA MET A 51 -1.99 14.44 1.15
C MET A 51 -1.41 13.59 2.29
N LEU A 52 -1.79 12.33 2.35
CA LEU A 52 -1.15 11.33 3.18
C LEU A 52 0.07 10.79 2.43
N LEU A 53 1.23 10.96 3.04
CA LEU A 53 2.53 10.53 2.55
C LEU A 53 2.99 9.33 3.36
N THR A 54 3.48 8.30 2.68
CA THR A 54 4.09 7.12 3.31
C THR A 54 5.52 6.96 2.86
N LYS A 55 6.38 6.54 3.76
CA LYS A 55 7.80 6.35 3.53
C LYS A 55 8.25 5.02 4.13
N SER A 56 8.99 4.23 3.36
CA SER A 56 9.74 3.07 3.84
C SER A 56 11.24 3.41 3.81
N GLU A 57 11.90 3.25 4.96
CA GLU A 57 13.32 3.56 5.09
C GLU A 57 14.03 2.47 5.89
N GLU A 58 14.94 1.76 5.24
CA GLU A 58 15.76 0.71 5.87
C GLU A 58 17.19 0.78 5.34
N GLY A 59 18.12 1.09 6.22
CA GLY A 59 19.52 1.30 5.84
C GLY A 59 19.69 2.40 4.78
N TYR A 60 20.17 2.03 3.61
CA TYR A 60 20.33 2.94 2.47
C TYR A 60 19.08 3.02 1.57
N TYR A 61 18.12 2.13 1.77
CA TYR A 61 16.88 2.12 1.00
C TYR A 61 15.91 3.18 1.53
N LEU A 62 15.45 4.04 0.63
CA LEU A 62 14.43 5.04 0.89
C LEU A 62 13.45 5.03 -0.27
N SER A 63 12.19 4.80 0.01
CA SER A 63 11.13 4.77 -1.00
C SER A 63 9.81 5.28 -0.44
N TYR A 64 8.97 5.81 -1.31
CA TYR A 64 7.68 6.36 -0.95
C TYR A 64 6.54 5.60 -1.64
N GLY A 65 5.43 5.42 -0.95
CA GLY A 65 4.18 5.08 -1.60
C GLY A 65 3.67 6.26 -2.43
N PHE A 66 2.76 5.99 -3.37
CA PHE A 66 2.09 7.07 -4.10
C PHE A 66 1.29 7.95 -3.12
N PRO A 67 1.44 9.29 -3.14
CA PRO A 67 0.73 10.20 -2.24
C PRO A 67 -0.78 10.03 -2.36
N MET A 68 -1.49 9.89 -1.23
CA MET A 68 -2.92 9.65 -1.20
C MET A 68 -3.67 10.91 -0.80
N GLY A 69 -4.64 11.33 -1.62
CA GLY A 69 -5.43 12.53 -1.39
C GLY A 69 -5.98 13.11 -2.69
N LYS A 70 -6.29 14.42 -2.69
CA LYS A 70 -6.85 15.08 -3.88
C LYS A 70 -5.77 15.32 -4.93
N PRO A 71 -6.01 14.98 -6.21
CA PRO A 71 -5.01 15.11 -7.29
C PRO A 71 -4.40 16.50 -7.43
N LYS A 72 -5.13 17.55 -7.13
CA LYS A 72 -4.64 18.93 -7.19
C LYS A 72 -3.43 19.23 -6.30
N TYR A 73 -3.20 18.42 -5.25
CA TYR A 73 -2.06 18.56 -4.34
C TYR A 73 -0.89 17.62 -4.66
N LEU A 74 -1.05 16.76 -5.68
CA LEU A 74 -0.06 15.72 -6.00
C LEU A 74 1.31 16.32 -6.32
N LYS A 75 1.34 17.39 -7.14
CA LYS A 75 2.59 18.03 -7.50
C LYS A 75 3.38 18.52 -6.30
N GLU A 76 2.75 19.27 -5.42
CA GLU A 76 3.38 19.82 -4.22
C GLU A 76 3.88 18.71 -3.27
N ALA A 77 3.10 17.63 -3.16
CA ALA A 77 3.47 16.48 -2.34
C ALA A 77 4.70 15.75 -2.90
N VAL A 78 4.75 15.52 -4.22
CA VAL A 78 5.89 14.86 -4.89
C VAL A 78 7.13 15.75 -4.84
N ASP A 79 7.01 17.05 -5.07
CA ASP A 79 8.12 17.99 -4.96
C ASP A 79 8.71 17.98 -3.54
N ALA A 80 7.86 17.98 -2.51
CA ALA A 80 8.28 17.93 -1.11
C ALA A 80 9.02 16.61 -0.78
N LEU A 81 8.54 15.47 -1.29
CA LEU A 81 9.23 14.19 -1.12
C LEU A 81 10.57 14.14 -1.86
N TYR A 82 10.64 14.75 -3.04
CA TYR A 82 11.88 14.87 -3.81
C TYR A 82 12.93 15.69 -3.04
N GLU A 83 12.56 16.86 -2.53
CA GLU A 83 13.46 17.68 -1.73
C GLU A 83 13.88 16.98 -0.44
N TYR A 84 12.96 16.27 0.23
CA TYR A 84 13.30 15.44 1.39
C TYR A 84 14.35 14.37 1.05
N SER A 85 14.26 13.73 -0.12
CA SER A 85 15.25 12.75 -0.58
C SER A 85 16.62 13.39 -0.81
N LYS A 86 16.65 14.61 -1.40
CA LYS A 86 17.90 15.37 -1.61
C LYS A 86 18.58 15.73 -0.31
N GLU A 87 17.82 16.22 0.67
CA GLU A 87 18.35 16.52 2.02
C GLU A 87 18.97 15.29 2.67
N LYS A 88 18.34 14.13 2.48
CA LYS A 88 18.85 12.83 2.96
C LYS A 88 20.00 12.27 2.12
N LYS A 89 20.36 12.91 1.00
CA LYS A 89 21.33 12.40 0.02
C LYS A 89 20.96 10.99 -0.46
N ARG A 90 19.68 10.76 -0.76
CA ARG A 90 19.13 9.50 -1.24
C ARG A 90 18.50 9.67 -2.61
N LYS A 91 18.51 8.58 -3.38
CA LYS A 91 17.76 8.53 -4.65
C LYS A 91 16.27 8.63 -4.35
N PHE A 92 15.57 9.52 -5.06
CA PHE A 92 14.11 9.55 -5.02
C PHE A 92 13.55 8.35 -5.79
N GLN A 93 12.70 7.59 -5.15
CA GLN A 93 12.00 6.46 -5.76
C GLN A 93 10.65 6.21 -5.10
N MET A 94 9.72 5.68 -5.86
CA MET A 94 8.39 5.31 -5.39
C MET A 94 8.17 3.81 -5.63
N HIS A 95 7.31 3.19 -4.84
CA HIS A 95 6.95 1.78 -4.96
C HIS A 95 5.43 1.61 -5.04
N ASN A 96 5.00 0.46 -5.57
CA ASN A 96 3.58 0.09 -5.69
C ASN A 96 2.73 1.13 -6.42
N VAL A 97 3.33 1.80 -7.42
CA VAL A 97 2.64 2.78 -8.27
C VAL A 97 1.87 2.05 -9.36
N THR A 98 0.55 2.26 -9.43
CA THR A 98 -0.28 1.66 -10.48
C THR A 98 -0.12 2.39 -11.82
N PRO A 99 -0.50 1.76 -12.96
CA PRO A 99 -0.46 2.43 -14.26
C PRO A 99 -1.23 3.76 -14.29
N GLU A 100 -2.39 3.82 -13.62
CA GLU A 100 -3.21 5.03 -13.55
C GLU A 100 -2.52 6.13 -12.73
N GLN A 101 -1.89 5.77 -11.61
CA GLN A 101 -1.10 6.70 -10.80
C GLN A 101 0.14 7.18 -11.54
N PHE A 102 0.79 6.30 -12.31
CA PHE A 102 1.92 6.69 -13.14
C PHE A 102 1.50 7.67 -14.24
N ALA A 103 0.34 7.49 -14.87
CA ALA A 103 -0.17 8.45 -15.86
C ALA A 103 -0.32 9.86 -15.27
N LEU A 104 -0.79 9.99 -14.02
CA LEU A 104 -0.84 11.28 -13.34
C LEU A 104 0.55 11.89 -13.09
N LEU A 105 1.55 11.06 -12.79
CA LEU A 105 2.93 11.55 -12.64
C LEU A 105 3.51 12.01 -13.99
N GLU A 106 3.23 11.29 -15.07
CA GLU A 106 3.68 11.68 -16.42
C GLU A 106 3.04 12.99 -16.90
N GLU A 107 1.78 13.27 -16.55
CA GLU A 107 1.16 14.57 -16.85
C GLU A 107 1.89 15.74 -16.16
N ILE A 108 2.36 15.52 -14.92
CA ILE A 108 3.01 16.57 -14.11
C ILE A 108 4.51 16.67 -14.42
N TYR A 109 5.16 15.53 -14.69
CA TYR A 109 6.61 15.41 -14.88
C TYR A 109 6.96 14.60 -16.13
N PRO A 110 6.66 15.05 -17.34
CA PRO A 110 6.85 14.28 -18.56
C PRO A 110 8.28 13.75 -18.72
N GLY A 111 8.43 12.44 -18.88
CA GLY A 111 9.71 11.78 -19.12
C GLY A 111 10.72 11.86 -17.96
N ARG A 112 10.29 12.23 -16.76
CA ARG A 112 11.19 12.37 -15.59
C ARG A 112 11.34 11.08 -14.79
N PHE A 113 10.43 10.15 -14.95
CA PHE A 113 10.43 8.90 -14.21
C PHE A 113 10.79 7.70 -15.09
N GLN A 114 11.55 6.79 -14.55
CA GLN A 114 11.82 5.48 -15.12
C GLN A 114 11.01 4.43 -14.37
N ILE A 115 10.29 3.57 -15.12
CA ILE A 115 9.48 2.49 -14.54
C ILE A 115 10.29 1.21 -14.48
N GLU A 116 10.18 0.51 -13.36
CA GLU A 116 10.60 -0.88 -13.21
C GLU A 116 9.37 -1.73 -12.86
N TYR A 117 8.96 -2.62 -13.75
CA TYR A 117 7.86 -3.53 -13.48
C TYR A 117 8.36 -4.79 -12.75
N ARG A 118 7.83 -5.01 -11.54
CA ARG A 118 8.15 -6.17 -10.71
C ARG A 118 6.91 -7.03 -10.48
N ARG A 119 6.82 -8.13 -11.23
CA ARG A 119 5.70 -9.07 -11.15
C ARG A 119 5.54 -9.68 -9.74
N ASP A 120 6.62 -9.85 -9.01
CA ASP A 120 6.62 -10.47 -7.68
C ASP A 120 5.85 -9.64 -6.63
N TYR A 121 5.63 -8.36 -6.91
CA TYR A 121 4.83 -7.45 -6.08
C TYR A 121 3.38 -7.29 -6.56
N ALA A 122 2.96 -8.06 -7.57
CA ALA A 122 1.60 -7.96 -8.08
C ALA A 122 0.59 -8.66 -7.17
N ASP A 123 -0.51 -7.98 -6.87
CA ASP A 123 -1.62 -8.54 -6.10
C ASP A 123 -2.39 -9.61 -6.89
N TYR A 124 -2.86 -10.62 -6.19
CA TYR A 124 -3.80 -11.60 -6.74
C TYR A 124 -5.23 -11.07 -6.63
N VAL A 125 -5.84 -10.80 -7.78
CA VAL A 125 -7.23 -10.31 -7.84
C VAL A 125 -8.18 -11.46 -8.12
N TYR A 126 -9.22 -11.59 -7.28
CA TYR A 126 -10.26 -12.61 -7.40
C TYR A 126 -11.64 -11.94 -7.40
N GLU A 127 -12.57 -12.50 -8.17
CA GLU A 127 -13.99 -12.15 -8.03
C GLU A 127 -14.49 -12.69 -6.69
N ALA A 128 -15.03 -11.80 -5.86
CA ALA A 128 -15.45 -12.10 -4.48
C ALA A 128 -16.44 -13.28 -4.41
N GLU A 129 -17.43 -13.32 -5.31
CA GLU A 129 -18.43 -14.39 -5.36
C GLU A 129 -17.79 -15.75 -5.70
N LYS A 130 -16.88 -15.80 -6.68
CA LYS A 130 -16.19 -17.03 -7.04
C LYS A 130 -15.26 -17.52 -5.94
N LEU A 131 -14.60 -16.58 -5.24
CA LEU A 131 -13.76 -16.92 -4.10
C LEU A 131 -14.58 -17.45 -2.92
N ALA A 132 -15.73 -16.86 -2.62
CA ALA A 132 -16.63 -17.32 -1.56
C ALA A 132 -17.18 -18.74 -1.82
N LYS A 133 -17.57 -19.02 -3.06
CA LYS A 133 -18.10 -20.35 -3.47
C LYS A 133 -17.01 -21.40 -3.68
N LEU A 134 -15.78 -21.00 -3.93
CA LEU A 134 -14.64 -21.89 -4.30
C LEU A 134 -15.01 -22.91 -5.38
N SER A 135 -15.82 -22.52 -6.35
CA SER A 135 -16.35 -23.39 -7.40
C SER A 135 -15.44 -23.41 -8.62
N GLY A 136 -15.30 -24.60 -9.23
CA GLY A 136 -14.54 -24.81 -10.46
C GLY A 136 -13.08 -25.22 -10.25
N LYS A 137 -12.47 -25.75 -11.32
CA LYS A 137 -11.12 -26.36 -11.32
C LYS A 137 -10.04 -25.39 -10.80
N LYS A 138 -10.15 -24.08 -11.11
CA LYS A 138 -9.21 -23.02 -10.69
C LYS A 138 -9.11 -22.87 -9.18
N TYR A 139 -10.18 -23.17 -8.44
CA TYR A 139 -10.27 -22.99 -6.99
C TYR A 139 -10.13 -24.31 -6.20
N HIS A 140 -9.95 -25.45 -6.88
CA HIS A 140 -9.89 -26.77 -6.24
C HIS A 140 -8.81 -26.83 -5.14
N GLY A 141 -7.60 -26.33 -5.40
CA GLY A 141 -6.54 -26.26 -4.38
C GLY A 141 -6.92 -25.44 -3.16
N LYS A 142 -7.56 -24.26 -3.37
CA LYS A 142 -8.02 -23.41 -2.28
C LYS A 142 -9.12 -24.07 -1.45
N LYS A 143 -10.05 -24.77 -2.09
CA LYS A 143 -11.09 -25.56 -1.41
C LYS A 143 -10.49 -26.67 -0.56
N ASN A 144 -9.46 -27.37 -1.06
CA ASN A 144 -8.76 -28.39 -0.28
C ASN A 144 -8.10 -27.80 0.97
N HIS A 145 -7.42 -26.64 0.87
CA HIS A 145 -6.84 -25.98 2.04
C HIS A 145 -7.91 -25.57 3.07
N THR A 146 -9.05 -25.04 2.63
CA THR A 146 -10.17 -24.71 3.51
C THR A 146 -10.70 -25.94 4.23
N ASN A 147 -10.90 -27.04 3.49
CA ASN A 147 -11.39 -28.29 4.07
C ASN A 147 -10.40 -28.88 5.11
N LEU A 148 -9.08 -28.85 4.82
CA LEU A 148 -8.05 -29.29 5.78
C LEU A 148 -8.04 -28.42 7.02
N SER A 149 -8.18 -27.11 6.89
CA SER A 149 -8.27 -26.18 8.03
C SER A 149 -9.47 -26.50 8.94
N LEU A 150 -10.63 -26.80 8.35
CA LEU A 150 -11.83 -27.18 9.09
C LEU A 150 -11.70 -28.51 9.83
N ILE A 151 -10.92 -29.47 9.30
CA ILE A 151 -10.66 -30.75 9.95
C ILE A 151 -9.73 -30.57 11.16
N HIS A 152 -8.81 -29.62 11.13
CA HIS A 152 -7.83 -29.37 12.20
C HIS A 152 -8.28 -28.35 13.26
N ILE A 153 -9.45 -27.72 13.10
CA ILE A 153 -10.01 -26.88 14.16
C ILE A 153 -10.61 -27.78 15.23
N PRO A 154 -10.06 -27.83 16.47
CA PRO A 154 -10.65 -28.63 17.55
C PRO A 154 -12.08 -28.15 17.80
N SER A 155 -13.02 -29.08 17.86
CA SER A 155 -14.39 -28.78 18.27
C SER A 155 -14.39 -28.14 19.67
N PRO A 156 -15.27 -27.15 19.95
CA PRO A 156 -15.44 -26.65 21.32
C PRO A 156 -15.69 -27.74 22.36
N ARG A 157 -16.13 -28.94 21.93
CA ARG A 157 -16.33 -30.10 22.78
C ARG A 157 -15.03 -30.82 23.17
N ASP A 158 -13.93 -30.58 22.45
CA ASP A 158 -12.63 -31.21 22.69
C ASP A 158 -11.78 -30.45 23.73
N ARG A 159 -12.35 -29.40 24.35
CA ARG A 159 -11.71 -28.58 25.39
C ARG A 159 -12.21 -28.87 26.81
N SER A 160 -12.93 -29.98 27.04
CA SER A 160 -13.36 -30.41 28.36
C SER A 160 -12.37 -31.36 29.00
#